data_ac0ebf4f4e9d6a577abdc352df6af164
#
_entry.id   ac0ebf4f4e9d6a577abdc352df6af164
#
_cell.length_a   1.000
_cell.length_b   1.000
_cell.length_c   1.000
_cell.angle_alpha   90.00
_cell.angle_beta   90.00
_cell.angle_gamma   90.00
#
_symmetry.space_group_name_H-M   'P 1'
#
loop_
_entity.id
_entity.type
_entity.pdbx_description
1 polymer ?
#
loop_
_entity_poly.entity_id
_entity_poly.type
_entity_poly.pdbx_seq_one_letter_code
_entity_poly.pdbx_strand_id
1 'polypeptide(L)'
;MILIQNAHIMPIVGPELPNGCLLAEDGRITAVAPHIDAPEGCTVIDAGGRLLTPGCVEAHCHIGLDNECLRWEGMDYNEIVEPLTPQLRAIDSINPQDGAFPNALRGGVTTACTGPGSANVVGGTFT
;
A
#
# COMPACT_ATOMS: atom_id res chain seq x y z
N MET A 1 0.11 -21.23 -0.29
CA MET A 1 1.21 -20.91 0.64
C MET A 1 2.38 -20.27 -0.10
N ILE A 2 3.05 -19.31 0.54
CA ILE A 2 4.28 -18.67 0.05
C ILE A 2 5.29 -18.67 1.19
N LEU A 3 6.49 -19.18 0.94
CA LEU A 3 7.63 -19.08 1.84
C LEU A 3 8.65 -18.11 1.26
N ILE A 4 8.95 -17.04 1.98
CA ILE A 4 10.07 -16.15 1.68
C ILE A 4 11.22 -16.58 2.59
N GLN A 5 12.40 -16.88 2.01
CA GLN A 5 13.59 -17.31 2.74
C GLN A 5 14.80 -16.41 2.45
N ASN A 6 15.81 -16.49 3.28
CA ASN A 6 17.05 -15.70 3.16
C ASN A 6 16.78 -14.19 3.13
N ALA A 7 15.81 -13.70 3.91
CA ALA A 7 15.45 -12.29 4.00
C ALA A 7 16.07 -11.62 5.24
N HIS A 8 16.48 -10.36 5.12
CA HIS A 8 16.68 -9.51 6.28
C HIS A 8 15.31 -8.97 6.70
N ILE A 9 14.69 -9.58 7.71
CA ILE A 9 13.34 -9.24 8.15
C ILE A 9 13.39 -8.15 9.20
N MET A 10 12.74 -7.02 8.93
CA MET A 10 12.51 -5.92 9.88
C MET A 10 11.02 -5.89 10.25
N PRO A 11 10.59 -6.61 11.30
CA PRO A 11 9.23 -6.48 11.80
C PRO A 11 9.09 -5.15 12.55
N ILE A 12 7.90 -4.56 12.52
CA ILE A 12 7.64 -3.34 13.31
C ILE A 12 7.67 -3.64 14.81
N VAL A 13 7.33 -4.86 15.19
CA VAL A 13 7.32 -5.34 16.56
C VAL A 13 8.22 -6.56 16.68
N GLY A 14 9.17 -6.51 17.60
CA GLY A 14 10.13 -7.59 17.85
C GLY A 14 11.52 -7.34 17.25
N PRO A 15 12.46 -8.26 17.45
CA PRO A 15 13.82 -8.12 16.95
C PRO A 15 13.90 -8.36 15.44
N GLU A 16 14.86 -7.71 14.80
CA GLU A 16 15.23 -8.00 13.41
C GLU A 16 15.80 -9.41 13.27
N LEU A 17 15.54 -10.03 12.12
CA LEU A 17 16.13 -11.30 11.73
C LEU A 17 17.00 -11.05 10.49
N PRO A 18 18.35 -10.94 10.65
CA PRO A 18 19.24 -10.64 9.53
C PRO A 18 19.24 -11.68 8.41
N ASN A 19 18.84 -12.90 8.73
CA ASN A 19 18.61 -13.98 7.79
C ASN A 19 17.44 -14.82 8.29
N GLY A 20 16.26 -14.52 7.82
CA GLY A 20 15.02 -15.10 8.30
C GLY A 20 14.14 -15.63 7.18
N CYS A 21 13.10 -16.32 7.62
CA CYS A 21 12.04 -16.87 6.77
C CYS A 21 10.69 -16.34 7.22
N LEU A 22 9.78 -16.13 6.25
CA LEU A 22 8.39 -15.78 6.49
C LEU A 22 7.51 -16.73 5.68
N LEU A 23 6.56 -17.36 6.37
CA LEU A 23 5.54 -18.19 5.73
C LEU A 23 4.19 -17.46 5.76
N ALA A 24 3.54 -17.39 4.60
CA ALA A 24 2.20 -16.85 4.45
C ALA A 24 1.27 -17.88 3.81
N GLU A 25 0.06 -17.96 4.34
CA GLU A 25 -1.00 -18.84 3.87
C GLU A 25 -2.34 -18.11 3.96
N ASP A 26 -3.16 -18.24 2.93
CA ASP A 26 -4.51 -17.65 2.85
C ASP A 26 -4.54 -16.14 3.21
N GLY A 27 -3.55 -15.40 2.71
CA GLY A 27 -3.44 -13.96 2.94
C GLY A 27 -2.99 -13.56 4.35
N ARG A 28 -2.50 -14.51 5.15
CA ARG A 28 -2.02 -14.27 6.51
C ARG A 28 -0.58 -14.75 6.68
N ILE A 29 0.19 -14.02 7.48
CA ILE A 29 1.50 -14.48 7.95
C ILE A 29 1.26 -15.52 9.04
N THR A 30 1.72 -16.75 8.82
CA THR A 30 1.55 -17.87 9.77
C THR A 30 2.79 -18.15 10.58
N ALA A 31 3.98 -17.80 10.06
CA ALA A 31 5.23 -17.93 10.80
C ALA A 31 6.28 -16.92 10.33
N VAL A 32 7.12 -16.48 11.28
CA VAL A 32 8.36 -15.74 11.04
C VAL A 32 9.42 -16.34 11.95
N ALA A 33 10.49 -16.87 11.38
CA ALA A 33 11.54 -17.58 12.13
C ALA A 33 12.89 -17.53 11.39
N PRO A 34 14.01 -17.83 12.08
CA PRO A 34 15.31 -17.94 11.41
C PRO A 34 15.34 -19.05 10.34
N HIS A 35 14.56 -20.09 10.52
CA HIS A 35 14.43 -21.18 9.57
C HIS A 35 13.00 -21.75 9.58
N ILE A 36 12.48 -22.03 8.40
CA ILE A 36 11.19 -22.70 8.19
C ILE A 36 11.39 -23.69 7.05
N ASP A 37 11.07 -24.98 7.30
CA ASP A 37 11.04 -25.99 6.25
C ASP A 37 9.93 -25.69 5.27
N ALA A 38 10.22 -25.79 3.97
CA ALA A 38 9.23 -25.49 2.94
C ALA A 38 8.10 -26.54 2.96
N PRO A 39 6.84 -26.15 3.24
CA PRO A 39 5.73 -27.07 3.16
C PRO A 39 5.55 -27.60 1.73
N GLU A 40 4.98 -28.81 1.61
CA GLU A 40 4.68 -29.39 0.32
C GLU A 40 3.74 -28.49 -0.50
N GLY A 41 4.08 -28.25 -1.75
CA GLY A 41 3.30 -27.41 -2.67
C GLY A 41 3.37 -25.91 -2.40
N CYS A 42 4.26 -25.43 -1.51
CA CYS A 42 4.43 -24.00 -1.32
C CYS A 42 5.31 -23.37 -2.42
N THR A 43 5.02 -22.11 -2.76
CA THR A 43 5.89 -21.30 -3.61
C THR A 43 7.02 -20.73 -2.76
N VAL A 44 8.28 -21.05 -3.10
CA VAL A 44 9.45 -20.53 -2.38
C VAL A 44 10.05 -19.35 -3.12
N ILE A 45 10.28 -18.26 -2.40
CA ILE A 45 10.92 -17.04 -2.88
C ILE A 45 12.22 -16.85 -2.08
N ASP A 46 13.36 -16.89 -2.77
CA ASP A 46 14.65 -16.54 -2.17
C ASP A 46 14.82 -15.01 -2.23
N ALA A 47 14.86 -14.38 -1.08
CA ALA A 47 15.07 -12.95 -0.98
C ALA A 47 16.54 -12.55 -1.22
N GLY A 48 17.49 -13.48 -1.12
CA GLY A 48 18.91 -13.22 -1.38
C GLY A 48 19.49 -12.11 -0.47
N GLY A 49 19.09 -12.07 0.79
CA GLY A 49 19.53 -11.08 1.77
C GLY A 49 18.82 -9.72 1.66
N ARG A 50 17.84 -9.57 0.78
CA ARG A 50 17.07 -8.31 0.67
C ARG A 50 16.24 -8.06 1.90
N LEU A 51 15.97 -6.77 2.13
CA LEU A 51 15.12 -6.31 3.22
C LEU A 51 13.65 -6.74 2.98
N LEU A 52 13.05 -7.31 4.00
CA LEU A 52 11.63 -7.64 4.05
C LEU A 52 10.99 -6.87 5.20
N THR A 53 10.05 -5.99 4.87
CA THR A 53 9.28 -5.18 5.81
C THR A 53 7.79 -5.38 5.58
N PRO A 54 6.93 -5.04 6.55
CA PRO A 54 5.53 -4.79 6.24
C PRO A 54 5.38 -3.76 5.12
N GLY A 55 4.31 -3.88 4.33
CA GLY A 55 3.99 -2.86 3.33
C GLY A 55 3.77 -1.50 3.97
N CYS A 56 4.22 -0.45 3.30
CA CYS A 56 4.04 0.92 3.76
C CYS A 56 2.55 1.31 3.68
N VAL A 57 2.11 2.08 4.68
CA VAL A 57 0.79 2.71 4.68
C VAL A 57 0.99 4.20 4.41
N GLU A 58 0.47 4.69 3.29
CA GLU A 58 0.41 6.11 3.00
C GLU A 58 -0.84 6.70 3.66
N ALA A 59 -0.63 7.56 4.63
CA ALA A 59 -1.71 8.08 5.47
C ALA A 59 -2.45 9.26 4.84
N HIS A 60 -1.92 9.88 3.79
CA HIS A 60 -2.52 11.05 3.15
C HIS A 60 -2.01 11.20 1.72
N CYS A 61 -2.87 10.94 0.75
CA CYS A 61 -2.57 11.16 -0.67
C CYS A 61 -3.83 11.47 -1.47
N HIS A 62 -3.67 11.65 -2.78
CA HIS A 62 -4.76 11.93 -3.72
C HIS A 62 -4.77 10.98 -4.91
N ILE A 63 -4.08 9.83 -4.80
CA ILE A 63 -4.02 8.84 -5.89
C ILE A 63 -5.43 8.34 -6.22
N GLY A 64 -5.68 8.20 -7.53
CA GLY A 64 -6.99 7.85 -8.04
C GLY A 64 -7.94 9.05 -8.21
N LEU A 65 -7.63 10.20 -7.60
CA LEU A 65 -8.36 11.47 -7.77
C LEU A 65 -7.56 12.48 -8.59
N ASP A 66 -6.23 12.39 -8.57
CA ASP A 66 -5.30 13.18 -9.38
C ASP A 66 -4.73 12.30 -10.51
N ASN A 67 -5.57 11.81 -11.35
CA ASN A 67 -5.26 10.84 -12.40
C ASN A 67 -3.93 11.11 -13.11
N GLU A 68 -2.87 10.35 -12.76
CA GLU A 68 -1.57 10.46 -13.43
C GLU A 68 -1.73 10.36 -14.95
N CYS A 69 -0.95 11.12 -15.69
CA CYS A 69 -0.94 11.18 -17.15
C CYS A 69 -2.07 11.98 -17.82
N LEU A 70 -3.09 12.41 -17.10
CA LEU A 70 -4.17 13.23 -17.67
C LEU A 70 -3.96 14.73 -17.47
N ARG A 71 -2.86 15.14 -16.84
CA ARG A 71 -2.54 16.53 -16.54
C ARG A 71 -3.67 17.20 -15.72
N TRP A 72 -3.90 18.50 -15.94
CA TRP A 72 -4.90 19.26 -15.20
C TRP A 72 -6.34 18.76 -15.41
N GLU A 73 -6.66 18.15 -16.52
CA GLU A 73 -7.97 17.54 -16.78
C GLU A 73 -8.25 16.31 -15.91
N GLY A 74 -7.20 15.68 -15.40
CA GLY A 74 -7.32 14.56 -14.47
C GLY A 74 -7.32 14.93 -13.00
N MET A 75 -7.12 16.22 -12.68
CA MET A 75 -7.01 16.73 -11.30
C MET A 75 -8.39 16.97 -10.70
N ASP A 76 -9.04 15.91 -10.27
CA ASP A 76 -10.43 15.90 -9.79
C ASP A 76 -10.53 15.82 -8.24
N TYR A 77 -9.44 16.16 -7.55
CA TYR A 77 -9.36 16.03 -6.09
C TYR A 77 -9.80 17.30 -5.32
N ASN A 78 -10.03 18.43 -6.00
CA ASN A 78 -10.46 19.67 -5.35
C ASN A 78 -11.83 20.13 -5.86
N GLU A 79 -12.77 20.31 -4.95
CA GLU A 79 -13.97 21.12 -5.21
C GLU A 79 -13.56 22.60 -5.30
N ILE A 80 -13.95 23.29 -6.36
CA ILE A 80 -13.54 24.68 -6.63
C ILE A 80 -14.67 25.70 -6.54
N VAL A 81 -15.90 25.27 -6.31
CA VAL A 81 -17.08 26.13 -6.26
C VAL A 81 -17.57 26.33 -4.83
N GLU A 82 -17.75 25.23 -4.11
CA GLU A 82 -18.30 25.24 -2.76
C GLU A 82 -17.17 25.09 -1.70
N PRO A 83 -17.06 26.01 -0.74
CA PRO A 83 -15.99 25.94 0.27
C PRO A 83 -16.20 24.87 1.34
N LEU A 84 -17.42 24.33 1.46
CA LEU A 84 -17.81 23.35 2.47
C LEU A 84 -18.58 22.20 1.80
N THR A 85 -17.90 21.08 1.61
CA THR A 85 -18.47 19.90 0.94
C THR A 85 -18.29 18.61 1.74
N PRO A 86 -18.76 18.56 3.00
CA PRO A 86 -18.57 17.39 3.86
C PRO A 86 -19.29 16.12 3.34
N GLN A 87 -20.23 16.28 2.44
CA GLN A 87 -21.00 15.18 1.83
C GLN A 87 -20.21 14.45 0.72
N LEU A 88 -19.15 15.03 0.18
CA LEU A 88 -18.34 14.37 -0.85
C LEU A 88 -17.51 13.25 -0.24
N ARG A 89 -17.39 12.15 -0.97
CA ARG A 89 -16.63 10.99 -0.53
C ARG A 89 -15.64 10.59 -1.63
N ALA A 90 -14.37 10.48 -1.27
CA ALA A 90 -13.33 10.08 -2.22
C ALA A 90 -13.66 8.78 -2.96
N ILE A 91 -14.24 7.81 -2.25
CA ILE A 91 -14.59 6.51 -2.83
C ILE A 91 -15.53 6.60 -4.06
N ASP A 92 -16.30 7.66 -4.17
CA ASP A 92 -17.24 7.84 -5.28
C ASP A 92 -16.55 8.34 -6.57
N SER A 93 -15.33 8.89 -6.44
CA SER A 93 -14.58 9.51 -7.56
C SER A 93 -13.26 8.80 -7.89
N ILE A 94 -12.83 7.84 -7.06
CA ILE A 94 -11.57 7.13 -7.31
C ILE A 94 -11.62 6.41 -8.66
N ASN A 95 -10.61 6.70 -9.49
CA ASN A 95 -10.34 5.94 -10.70
C ASN A 95 -9.39 4.77 -10.38
N PRO A 96 -9.86 3.52 -10.34
CA PRO A 96 -9.02 2.37 -9.99
C PRO A 96 -7.98 2.04 -11.08
N GLN A 97 -8.06 2.66 -12.24
CA GLN A 97 -7.11 2.48 -13.35
C GLN A 97 -5.98 3.53 -13.35
N ASP A 98 -5.95 4.42 -12.36
CA ASP A 98 -4.88 5.41 -12.25
C ASP A 98 -3.50 4.72 -12.13
N GLY A 99 -2.55 5.19 -12.94
CA GLY A 99 -1.16 4.70 -12.96
C GLY A 99 -0.42 4.89 -11.63
N ALA A 100 -0.88 5.79 -10.77
CA ALA A 100 -0.33 6.02 -9.45
C ALA A 100 -0.43 4.78 -8.55
N PHE A 101 -1.49 3.97 -8.64
CA PHE A 101 -1.63 2.75 -7.84
C PHE A 101 -0.52 1.73 -8.08
N PRO A 102 -0.28 1.27 -9.33
CA PRO A 102 0.83 0.34 -9.56
C PRO A 102 2.20 0.95 -9.28
N ASN A 103 2.38 2.26 -9.42
CA ASN A 103 3.62 2.94 -9.08
C ASN A 103 3.86 2.96 -7.56
N ALA A 104 2.84 3.29 -6.77
CA ALA A 104 2.88 3.22 -5.31
C ALA A 104 3.20 1.80 -4.82
N LEU A 105 2.55 0.78 -5.42
CA LEU A 105 2.80 -0.61 -5.08
C LEU A 105 4.25 -1.03 -5.38
N ARG A 106 4.84 -0.59 -6.52
CA ARG A 106 6.26 -0.82 -6.82
C ARG A 106 7.20 -0.15 -5.82
N GLY A 107 6.76 0.97 -5.22
CA GLY A 107 7.46 1.67 -4.14
C GLY A 107 7.28 1.02 -2.76
N GLY A 108 6.49 -0.05 -2.66
CA GLY A 108 6.23 -0.77 -1.40
C GLY A 108 5.04 -0.23 -0.59
N VAL A 109 4.26 0.69 -1.15
CA VAL A 109 3.02 1.16 -0.53
C VAL A 109 1.91 0.16 -0.85
N THR A 110 1.35 -0.47 0.19
CA THR A 110 0.32 -1.52 0.05
C THR A 110 -1.07 -1.05 0.48
N THR A 111 -1.12 0.07 1.17
CA THR A 111 -2.37 0.70 1.64
C THR A 111 -2.21 2.21 1.52
N ALA A 112 -3.23 2.87 1.02
CA ALA A 112 -3.23 4.33 0.89
C ALA A 112 -4.56 4.89 1.39
N CYS A 113 -4.47 5.97 2.18
CA CYS A 113 -5.61 6.79 2.56
C CYS A 113 -5.68 7.96 1.57
N THR A 114 -6.59 7.87 0.62
CA THR A 114 -6.75 8.87 -0.44
C THR A 114 -8.01 9.72 -0.23
N GLY A 115 -7.95 10.97 -0.61
CA GLY A 115 -9.06 11.87 -0.39
C GLY A 115 -8.94 13.21 -1.08
N PRO A 116 -9.93 14.10 -0.84
CA PRO A 116 -9.94 15.44 -1.41
C PRO A 116 -8.70 16.24 -1.06
N GLY A 117 -8.31 17.15 -1.95
CA GLY A 117 -7.23 18.09 -1.70
C GLY A 117 -7.59 19.12 -0.64
N SER A 118 -6.58 19.80 -0.11
CA SER A 118 -6.71 20.75 1.01
C SER A 118 -6.99 22.18 0.54
N ALA A 119 -7.61 22.37 -0.62
CA ALA A 119 -7.95 23.71 -1.14
C ALA A 119 -9.14 24.35 -0.42
N ASN A 120 -10.03 23.53 0.14
CA ASN A 120 -11.27 23.95 0.77
C ASN A 120 -11.23 23.86 2.30
N VAL A 121 -12.13 24.56 2.97
CA VAL A 121 -12.25 24.47 4.44
C VAL A 121 -12.67 23.04 4.85
N VAL A 122 -13.61 22.43 4.10
CA VAL A 122 -13.97 21.01 4.22
C VAL A 122 -14.19 20.47 2.80
N GLY A 123 -13.29 19.61 2.33
CA GLY A 123 -13.33 19.06 0.97
C GLY A 123 -14.10 17.74 0.83
N GLY A 124 -14.39 17.07 1.94
CA GLY A 124 -15.05 15.75 1.93
C GLY A 124 -14.32 14.72 2.79
N THR A 125 -14.65 13.44 2.59
CA THR A 125 -14.09 12.33 3.37
C THR A 125 -13.08 11.51 2.59
N PHE A 126 -12.02 11.11 3.28
CA PHE A 126 -11.01 10.16 2.81
C PHE A 126 -11.52 8.71 2.84
N THR A 127 -10.86 7.84 2.12
CA THR A 127 -11.11 6.39 2.07
C THR A 127 -9.81 5.61 2.04
#